data_5ecb2254211c063e46a6a61238d1ea57
#
_entry.id   5ecb2254211c063e46a6a61238d1ea57
#
_cell.length_a   1.000
_cell.length_b   1.000
_cell.length_c   1.000
_cell.angle_alpha   90.00
_cell.angle_beta   90.00
_cell.angle_gamma   90.00
#
_symmetry.space_group_name_H-M   'P 1'
#
loop_
_entity.id
_entity.type
_entity.pdbx_description
1 polymer ?
#
loop_
_entity_poly.entity_id
_entity_poly.type
_entity_poly.pdbx_seq_one_letter_code
_entity_poly.pdbx_strand_id
1 'polypeptide(L)'
;FADLYGATGQTEKMISEYINLIEYHSGYLSSVQTLLSRQFDLSDENLSEYDLIKKALLEKTQKNPNDAVFSEMLIWLFIQRKNFNGALIQEQAMDKRQDGQGRKVFELGRICVENQDYVTARKAFQYIIDLGSEKLYYFHAENALLNTRFLEVTKGKNFTKEDLNATITAYKGAIAKQRNKRTAFQLILELSHIEAFYADRSDSAILRLDEALLIPGLTDIQKAEIKMQLADIHVLHGDIWEASLLYMQVESEFKYETIGHEAKFKNARIFYYDGEFDFAQSQLSVLKESTSKLIANDALKLSLLITDNFGLDSNYQAMMWFAQGDLLIEQHKFELAFKLLDSITEVYPYHQLGDEVLLRKANAMLKMGDWQKAKSFLEELLXXXXXXXXXXTFKVL
;
A
#
# COMPACT_ATOMS: atom_id res chain seq x y z
N PHE A 1 -18.59 -1.46 -43.19
CA PHE A 1 -18.20 -2.87 -43.46
C PHE A 1 -17.83 -3.57 -42.13
N ALA A 2 -17.04 -2.97 -41.25
CA ALA A 2 -16.65 -3.62 -39.98
C ALA A 2 -17.85 -4.15 -39.19
N ASP A 3 -18.91 -3.34 -39.02
CA ASP A 3 -20.11 -3.73 -38.28
C ASP A 3 -20.84 -4.92 -38.96
N LEU A 4 -20.85 -4.93 -40.30
CA LEU A 4 -21.45 -6.02 -41.09
C LEU A 4 -20.67 -7.34 -40.86
N TYR A 5 -19.32 -7.26 -40.88
CA TYR A 5 -18.48 -8.43 -40.61
C TYR A 5 -18.67 -8.94 -39.18
N GLY A 6 -18.79 -8.03 -38.20
CA GLY A 6 -19.11 -8.40 -36.82
C GLY A 6 -20.44 -9.13 -36.71
N ALA A 7 -21.49 -8.59 -37.35
CA ALA A 7 -22.82 -9.18 -37.32
C ALA A 7 -22.88 -10.57 -38.01
N THR A 8 -21.94 -10.84 -38.93
CA THR A 8 -21.87 -12.13 -39.65
C THR A 8 -20.82 -13.10 -39.08
N GLY A 9 -20.19 -12.74 -37.94
CA GLY A 9 -19.21 -13.61 -37.28
C GLY A 9 -17.83 -13.66 -37.96
N GLN A 10 -17.57 -12.75 -38.90
CA GLN A 10 -16.29 -12.70 -39.65
C GLN A 10 -15.30 -11.80 -38.91
N THR A 11 -14.89 -12.21 -37.70
CA THR A 11 -14.11 -11.41 -36.73
C THR A 11 -12.78 -10.91 -37.31
N GLU A 12 -12.03 -11.73 -38.00
CA GLU A 12 -10.75 -11.32 -38.62
C GLU A 12 -10.93 -10.16 -39.61
N LYS A 13 -11.99 -10.25 -40.45
CA LYS A 13 -12.28 -9.17 -41.42
C LYS A 13 -12.74 -7.91 -40.72
N MET A 14 -13.53 -8.04 -39.67
CA MET A 14 -13.96 -6.90 -38.83
C MET A 14 -12.75 -6.17 -38.23
N ILE A 15 -11.81 -6.89 -37.64
CA ILE A 15 -10.57 -6.36 -37.05
C ILE A 15 -9.74 -5.64 -38.14
N SER A 16 -9.59 -6.29 -39.29
CA SER A 16 -8.86 -5.74 -40.43
C SER A 16 -9.46 -4.39 -40.88
N GLU A 17 -10.80 -4.31 -40.98
CA GLU A 17 -11.50 -3.06 -41.37
C GLU A 17 -11.30 -1.95 -40.33
N TYR A 18 -11.31 -2.28 -39.04
CA TYR A 18 -11.03 -1.28 -37.98
C TYR A 18 -9.58 -0.76 -38.08
N ILE A 19 -8.62 -1.65 -38.34
CA ILE A 19 -7.21 -1.27 -38.49
C ILE A 19 -7.03 -0.43 -39.76
N ASN A 20 -7.65 -0.80 -40.87
CA ASN A 20 -7.64 -0.02 -42.13
C ASN A 20 -8.25 1.37 -41.93
N LEU A 21 -9.29 1.49 -41.08
CA LEU A 21 -9.93 2.77 -40.77
C LEU A 21 -8.96 3.74 -40.11
N ILE A 22 -8.19 3.28 -39.13
CA ILE A 22 -7.18 4.14 -38.47
C ILE A 22 -5.98 4.43 -39.40
N GLU A 23 -5.65 3.51 -40.29
CA GLU A 23 -4.63 3.75 -41.36
C GLU A 23 -5.08 4.86 -42.31
N TYR A 24 -6.38 4.84 -42.68
CA TYR A 24 -6.96 5.87 -43.55
C TYR A 24 -6.98 7.24 -42.90
N HIS A 25 -7.37 7.29 -41.60
CA HIS A 25 -7.43 8.55 -40.84
C HIS A 25 -7.24 8.28 -39.35
N SER A 26 -6.12 8.74 -38.82
CA SER A 26 -5.72 8.54 -37.40
C SER A 26 -6.73 9.10 -36.39
N GLY A 27 -7.56 10.06 -36.78
CA GLY A 27 -8.61 10.63 -35.93
C GLY A 27 -9.66 9.60 -35.48
N TYR A 28 -9.75 8.44 -36.13
CA TYR A 28 -10.67 7.37 -35.70
C TYR A 28 -10.08 6.45 -34.61
N LEU A 29 -8.84 6.69 -34.17
CA LEU A 29 -8.16 5.84 -33.16
C LEU A 29 -9.03 5.60 -31.94
N SER A 30 -9.49 6.67 -31.27
CA SER A 30 -10.30 6.55 -30.05
C SER A 30 -11.66 5.90 -30.29
N SER A 31 -12.25 6.11 -31.48
CA SER A 31 -13.52 5.45 -31.85
C SER A 31 -13.30 3.93 -32.01
N VAL A 32 -12.23 3.52 -32.68
CA VAL A 32 -11.91 2.11 -32.85
C VAL A 32 -11.58 1.43 -31.50
N GLN A 33 -10.84 2.12 -30.62
CA GLN A 33 -10.56 1.64 -29.26
C GLN A 33 -11.89 1.37 -28.51
N THR A 34 -12.80 2.31 -28.57
CA THR A 34 -14.13 2.19 -27.92
C THR A 34 -14.92 1.01 -28.52
N LEU A 35 -14.94 0.87 -29.83
CA LEU A 35 -15.67 -0.21 -30.49
C LEU A 35 -15.10 -1.58 -30.12
N LEU A 36 -13.78 -1.72 -30.12
CA LEU A 36 -13.11 -2.97 -29.72
C LEU A 36 -13.36 -3.31 -28.24
N SER A 37 -13.33 -2.29 -27.35
CA SER A 37 -13.62 -2.50 -25.91
C SER A 37 -15.07 -2.90 -25.64
N ARG A 38 -16.02 -2.49 -26.51
CA ARG A 38 -17.42 -2.89 -26.40
C ARG A 38 -17.64 -4.32 -26.92
N GLN A 39 -16.89 -4.68 -27.96
CA GLN A 39 -17.04 -5.96 -28.64
C GLN A 39 -16.36 -7.10 -27.88
N PHE A 40 -15.23 -6.82 -27.24
CA PHE A 40 -14.35 -7.81 -26.63
C PHE A 40 -13.93 -7.39 -25.22
N ASP A 41 -13.88 -8.35 -24.30
CA ASP A 41 -13.22 -8.15 -23.02
C ASP A 41 -11.71 -8.37 -23.21
N LEU A 42 -11.02 -7.31 -23.61
CA LEU A 42 -9.59 -7.34 -23.91
C LEU A 42 -8.71 -7.68 -22.70
N SER A 43 -9.29 -7.66 -21.48
CA SER A 43 -8.58 -8.07 -20.26
C SER A 43 -8.56 -9.59 -20.06
N ASP A 44 -9.45 -10.34 -20.74
CA ASP A 44 -9.54 -11.82 -20.65
C ASP A 44 -8.32 -12.45 -21.32
N GLU A 45 -7.49 -13.12 -20.52
CA GLU A 45 -6.26 -13.78 -20.96
C GLU A 45 -6.50 -14.86 -22.01
N ASN A 46 -7.71 -15.43 -22.07
CA ASN A 46 -8.07 -16.52 -23.00
C ASN A 46 -8.67 -16.02 -24.32
N LEU A 47 -8.84 -14.71 -24.46
CA LEU A 47 -9.46 -14.13 -25.66
C LEU A 47 -8.53 -14.25 -26.88
N SER A 48 -8.88 -15.11 -27.85
CA SER A 48 -8.11 -15.34 -29.09
C SER A 48 -8.03 -14.09 -29.98
N GLU A 49 -9.06 -13.26 -29.95
CA GLU A 49 -9.17 -12.04 -30.75
C GLU A 49 -8.10 -10.99 -30.35
N TYR A 50 -7.68 -11.01 -29.10
CA TYR A 50 -6.57 -10.17 -28.63
C TYR A 50 -5.30 -10.45 -29.48
N ASP A 51 -4.96 -11.71 -29.67
CA ASP A 51 -3.77 -12.09 -30.44
C ASP A 51 -3.92 -11.75 -31.94
N LEU A 52 -5.14 -11.84 -32.49
CA LEU A 52 -5.41 -11.39 -33.86
C LEU A 52 -5.19 -9.89 -34.02
N ILE A 53 -5.72 -9.08 -33.10
CA ILE A 53 -5.55 -7.62 -33.10
C ILE A 53 -4.06 -7.27 -32.95
N LYS A 54 -3.40 -7.88 -31.97
CA LYS A 54 -1.96 -7.67 -31.69
C LYS A 54 -1.09 -7.99 -32.88
N LYS A 55 -1.33 -9.15 -33.53
CA LYS A 55 -0.57 -9.58 -34.72
C LYS A 55 -0.74 -8.57 -35.86
N ALA A 56 -1.99 -8.21 -36.16
CA ALA A 56 -2.29 -7.25 -37.24
C ALA A 56 -1.61 -5.88 -36.99
N LEU A 57 -1.65 -5.39 -35.74
CA LEU A 57 -1.01 -4.13 -35.36
C LEU A 57 0.52 -4.22 -35.45
N LEU A 58 1.12 -5.34 -35.03
CA LEU A 58 2.58 -5.53 -35.13
C LEU A 58 3.03 -5.52 -36.60
N GLU A 59 2.28 -6.20 -37.49
CA GLU A 59 2.58 -6.21 -38.93
C GLU A 59 2.51 -4.79 -39.51
N LYS A 60 1.51 -4.00 -39.16
CA LYS A 60 1.37 -2.61 -39.61
C LYS A 60 2.50 -1.72 -39.08
N THR A 61 2.83 -1.87 -37.78
CA THR A 61 3.94 -1.10 -37.14
C THR A 61 5.29 -1.42 -37.83
N GLN A 62 5.52 -2.68 -38.20
CA GLN A 62 6.75 -3.08 -38.90
C GLN A 62 6.81 -2.53 -40.32
N LYS A 63 5.69 -2.51 -41.04
CA LYS A 63 5.62 -1.99 -42.41
C LYS A 63 5.74 -0.47 -42.45
N ASN A 64 5.17 0.21 -41.44
CA ASN A 64 5.11 1.68 -41.40
C ASN A 64 5.67 2.19 -40.05
N PRO A 65 6.99 2.05 -39.79
CA PRO A 65 7.52 2.36 -38.45
C PRO A 65 7.45 3.85 -38.08
N ASN A 66 7.25 4.73 -39.04
CA ASN A 66 7.13 6.17 -38.82
C ASN A 66 5.67 6.59 -38.54
N ASP A 67 4.71 5.72 -38.77
CA ASP A 67 3.30 6.01 -38.47
C ASP A 67 3.01 5.66 -37.01
N ALA A 68 2.83 6.71 -36.22
CA ALA A 68 2.61 6.58 -34.76
C ALA A 68 1.30 5.89 -34.40
N VAL A 69 0.28 5.93 -35.28
CA VAL A 69 -1.07 5.49 -34.94
C VAL A 69 -1.14 4.01 -34.55
N PHE A 70 -0.36 3.16 -35.26
CA PHE A 70 -0.35 1.73 -34.97
C PHE A 70 0.38 1.41 -33.67
N SER A 71 1.47 2.16 -33.40
CA SER A 71 2.17 2.03 -32.11
C SER A 71 1.29 2.49 -30.94
N GLU A 72 0.55 3.59 -31.10
CA GLU A 72 -0.40 4.09 -30.10
C GLU A 72 -1.52 3.08 -29.84
N MET A 73 -2.06 2.47 -30.90
CA MET A 73 -3.08 1.43 -30.79
C MET A 73 -2.53 0.18 -30.08
N LEU A 74 -1.29 -0.21 -30.38
CA LEU A 74 -0.63 -1.36 -29.77
C LEU A 74 -0.36 -1.11 -28.28
N ILE A 75 0.09 0.09 -27.92
CA ILE A 75 0.30 0.51 -26.52
C ILE A 75 -1.01 0.40 -25.76
N TRP A 76 -2.09 0.98 -26.32
CA TRP A 76 -3.42 0.90 -25.73
C TRP A 76 -3.83 -0.58 -25.50
N LEU A 77 -3.64 -1.43 -26.51
CA LEU A 77 -3.99 -2.86 -26.42
C LEU A 77 -3.21 -3.56 -25.30
N PHE A 78 -1.91 -3.28 -25.16
CA PHE A 78 -1.08 -3.84 -24.09
C PHE A 78 -1.58 -3.39 -22.73
N ILE A 79 -1.99 -2.12 -22.59
CA ILE A 79 -2.53 -1.58 -21.32
C ILE A 79 -3.82 -2.30 -20.93
N GLN A 80 -4.73 -2.60 -21.90
CA GLN A 80 -5.97 -3.33 -21.61
C GLN A 80 -5.69 -4.67 -20.93
N ARG A 81 -4.63 -5.37 -21.32
CA ARG A 81 -4.23 -6.67 -20.74
C ARG A 81 -3.18 -6.52 -19.62
N LYS A 82 -2.95 -5.33 -19.14
CA LYS A 82 -1.93 -5.01 -18.11
C LYS A 82 -0.52 -5.50 -18.48
N ASN A 83 -0.24 -5.66 -19.78
CA ASN A 83 1.11 -5.94 -20.29
C ASN A 83 1.90 -4.62 -20.36
N PHE A 84 2.18 -4.05 -19.20
CA PHE A 84 2.83 -2.73 -19.12
C PHE A 84 4.25 -2.74 -19.68
N ASN A 85 4.96 -3.86 -19.54
CA ASN A 85 6.30 -3.98 -20.10
C ASN A 85 6.26 -3.92 -21.64
N GLY A 86 5.28 -4.58 -22.28
CA GLY A 86 5.07 -4.47 -23.73
C GLY A 86 4.74 -3.04 -24.16
N ALA A 87 3.85 -2.38 -23.41
CA ALA A 87 3.50 -0.97 -23.65
C ALA A 87 4.74 -0.08 -23.54
N LEU A 88 5.57 -0.30 -22.52
CA LEU A 88 6.78 0.52 -22.28
C LEU A 88 7.78 0.40 -23.42
N ILE A 89 8.01 -0.81 -23.95
CA ILE A 89 8.92 -1.02 -25.09
C ILE A 89 8.44 -0.18 -26.29
N GLN A 90 7.14 -0.17 -26.58
CA GLN A 90 6.59 0.61 -27.69
C GLN A 90 6.68 2.11 -27.44
N GLU A 91 6.35 2.57 -26.22
CA GLU A 91 6.44 4.00 -25.86
C GLU A 91 7.89 4.51 -25.96
N GLN A 92 8.86 3.75 -25.47
CA GLN A 92 10.28 4.12 -25.57
C GLN A 92 10.73 4.19 -27.04
N ALA A 93 10.28 3.25 -27.88
CA ALA A 93 10.61 3.26 -29.30
C ALA A 93 10.01 4.49 -30.02
N MET A 94 8.78 4.87 -29.66
CA MET A 94 8.12 6.07 -30.18
C MET A 94 8.83 7.34 -29.72
N ASP A 95 9.15 7.43 -28.42
CA ASP A 95 9.81 8.59 -27.82
C ASP A 95 11.18 8.85 -28.53
N LYS A 96 11.94 7.79 -28.75
CA LYS A 96 13.23 7.87 -29.46
C LYS A 96 13.09 8.39 -30.89
N ARG A 97 12.07 7.92 -31.63
CA ARG A 97 11.83 8.32 -33.02
C ARG A 97 11.36 9.78 -33.15
N GLN A 98 10.62 10.25 -32.15
CA GLN A 98 10.01 11.59 -32.16
C GLN A 98 10.87 12.65 -31.44
N ASP A 99 12.11 12.30 -31.04
CA ASP A 99 12.97 13.12 -30.17
C ASP A 99 12.19 13.63 -28.97
N GLY A 100 11.45 12.72 -28.35
CA GLY A 100 10.53 13.02 -27.27
C GLY A 100 11.22 13.47 -26.00
N GLN A 101 10.43 14.03 -25.11
CA GLN A 101 10.90 14.53 -23.81
C GLN A 101 10.53 13.56 -22.67
N GLY A 102 10.10 12.33 -23.02
CA GLY A 102 9.71 11.31 -22.05
C GLY A 102 8.31 11.48 -21.49
N ARG A 103 7.48 12.41 -22.02
CA ARG A 103 6.15 12.71 -21.43
C ARG A 103 5.24 11.48 -21.40
N LYS A 104 5.07 10.80 -22.53
CA LYS A 104 4.19 9.62 -22.61
C LYS A 104 4.74 8.45 -21.80
N VAL A 105 6.07 8.29 -21.75
CA VAL A 105 6.74 7.28 -20.92
C VAL A 105 6.46 7.59 -19.42
N PHE A 106 6.48 8.87 -19.02
CA PHE A 106 6.16 9.31 -17.67
C PHE A 106 4.71 8.95 -17.30
N GLU A 107 3.76 9.26 -18.21
CA GLU A 107 2.34 8.94 -18.02
C GLU A 107 2.13 7.43 -17.86
N LEU A 108 2.81 6.62 -18.70
CA LEU A 108 2.76 5.16 -18.60
C LEU A 108 3.35 4.68 -17.26
N GLY A 109 4.47 5.26 -16.81
CA GLY A 109 5.06 4.96 -15.51
C GLY A 109 4.07 5.18 -14.35
N ARG A 110 3.30 6.27 -14.42
CA ARG A 110 2.24 6.55 -13.42
C ARG A 110 1.13 5.48 -13.45
N ILE A 111 0.70 5.08 -14.66
CA ILE A 111 -0.31 4.00 -14.83
C ILE A 111 0.22 2.69 -14.19
N CYS A 112 1.51 2.39 -14.39
CA CYS A 112 2.15 1.21 -13.78
C CYS A 112 2.10 1.27 -12.25
N VAL A 113 2.41 2.43 -11.66
CA VAL A 113 2.35 2.63 -10.19
C VAL A 113 0.93 2.39 -9.67
N GLU A 114 -0.08 2.96 -10.34
CA GLU A 114 -1.49 2.81 -9.96
C GLU A 114 -1.94 1.34 -10.00
N ASN A 115 -1.34 0.55 -10.92
CA ASN A 115 -1.63 -0.88 -11.06
C ASN A 115 -0.64 -1.76 -10.28
N GLN A 116 0.23 -1.18 -9.46
CA GLN A 116 1.21 -1.88 -8.62
C GLN A 116 2.26 -2.66 -9.41
N ASP A 117 2.48 -2.34 -10.69
CA ASP A 117 3.61 -2.85 -11.47
C ASP A 117 4.82 -1.93 -11.26
N TYR A 118 5.40 -2.02 -10.07
CA TYR A 118 6.52 -1.16 -9.66
C TYR A 118 7.77 -1.42 -10.49
N VAL A 119 7.96 -2.65 -10.97
CA VAL A 119 9.12 -3.03 -11.80
C VAL A 119 9.10 -2.25 -13.12
N THR A 120 7.97 -2.26 -13.82
CA THR A 120 7.84 -1.53 -15.11
C THR A 120 7.85 -0.02 -14.86
N ALA A 121 7.23 0.46 -13.78
CA ALA A 121 7.26 1.87 -13.40
C ALA A 121 8.71 2.38 -13.22
N ARG A 122 9.54 1.61 -12.48
CA ARG A 122 10.96 1.96 -12.28
C ARG A 122 11.71 2.05 -13.61
N LYS A 123 11.45 1.11 -14.53
CA LYS A 123 12.08 1.13 -15.86
C LYS A 123 11.66 2.37 -16.66
N ALA A 124 10.37 2.75 -16.58
CA ALA A 124 9.84 3.93 -17.27
C ALA A 124 10.51 5.21 -16.76
N PHE A 125 10.55 5.40 -15.43
CA PHE A 125 11.17 6.62 -14.87
C PHE A 125 12.69 6.63 -15.06
N GLN A 126 13.36 5.47 -14.94
CA GLN A 126 14.80 5.38 -15.19
C GLN A 126 15.14 5.76 -16.65
N TYR A 127 14.36 5.30 -17.62
CA TYR A 127 14.53 5.69 -19.02
C TYR A 127 14.57 7.23 -19.18
N ILE A 128 13.63 7.93 -18.52
CA ILE A 128 13.55 9.40 -18.61
C ILE A 128 14.78 10.06 -17.97
N ILE A 129 15.25 9.53 -16.83
CA ILE A 129 16.46 10.00 -16.15
C ILE A 129 17.68 9.82 -17.07
N ASP A 130 17.75 8.69 -17.76
CA ASP A 130 18.86 8.37 -18.69
C ASP A 130 18.87 9.27 -19.94
N LEU A 131 17.73 9.92 -20.27
CA LEU A 131 17.70 10.92 -21.38
C LEU A 131 18.51 12.17 -21.05
N GLY A 132 18.72 12.47 -19.76
CA GLY A 132 19.54 13.60 -19.31
C GLY A 132 18.80 14.68 -18.53
N SER A 133 19.56 15.38 -17.69
CA SER A 133 19.03 16.37 -16.73
C SER A 133 18.43 17.63 -17.41
N GLU A 134 18.69 17.84 -18.67
CA GLU A 134 18.14 18.95 -19.46
C GLU A 134 16.71 18.67 -19.95
N LYS A 135 16.22 17.43 -19.82
CA LYS A 135 14.88 17.05 -20.28
C LYS A 135 13.80 17.53 -19.31
N LEU A 136 12.65 17.94 -19.84
CA LEU A 136 11.54 18.53 -19.08
C LEU A 136 11.06 17.63 -17.94
N TYR A 137 11.02 16.32 -18.15
CA TYR A 137 10.47 15.36 -17.17
C TYR A 137 11.54 14.77 -16.26
N TYR A 138 12.81 15.18 -16.34
CA TYR A 138 13.93 14.63 -15.57
C TYR A 138 13.65 14.64 -14.05
N PHE A 139 13.38 15.83 -13.49
CA PHE A 139 13.17 15.97 -12.05
C PHE A 139 11.87 15.30 -11.58
N HIS A 140 10.85 15.32 -12.43
CA HIS A 140 9.61 14.59 -12.14
C HIS A 140 9.86 13.07 -12.07
N ALA A 141 10.70 12.55 -12.98
CA ALA A 141 11.06 11.13 -13.03
C ALA A 141 11.93 10.71 -11.83
N GLU A 142 12.89 11.56 -11.40
CA GLU A 142 13.67 11.28 -10.18
C GLU A 142 12.74 11.13 -8.95
N ASN A 143 11.82 12.06 -8.78
CA ASN A 143 10.87 12.02 -7.67
C ASN A 143 9.92 10.82 -7.77
N ALA A 144 9.40 10.55 -8.97
CA ALA A 144 8.48 9.43 -9.21
C ALA A 144 9.18 8.08 -9.00
N LEU A 145 10.45 7.96 -9.39
CA LEU A 145 11.25 6.76 -9.16
C LEU A 145 11.43 6.48 -7.67
N LEU A 146 11.76 7.54 -6.92
CA LEU A 146 11.95 7.42 -5.47
C LEU A 146 10.65 7.00 -4.77
N ASN A 147 9.54 7.65 -5.13
CA ASN A 147 8.21 7.29 -4.62
C ASN A 147 7.82 5.85 -5.01
N THR A 148 8.13 5.42 -6.25
CA THR A 148 7.87 4.04 -6.71
C THR A 148 8.62 3.03 -5.85
N ARG A 149 9.89 3.29 -5.54
CA ARG A 149 10.70 2.44 -4.67
C ARG A 149 10.11 2.36 -3.25
N PHE A 150 9.62 3.47 -2.73
CA PHE A 150 8.92 3.52 -1.43
C PHE A 150 7.67 2.63 -1.45
N LEU A 151 6.83 2.80 -2.49
CA LEU A 151 5.59 2.03 -2.63
C LEU A 151 5.88 0.53 -2.83
N GLU A 152 6.93 0.19 -3.58
CA GLU A 152 7.35 -1.20 -3.80
C GLU A 152 7.71 -1.89 -2.48
N VAL A 153 8.44 -1.20 -1.59
CA VAL A 153 8.81 -1.72 -0.28
C VAL A 153 7.59 -1.78 0.66
N THR A 154 6.77 -0.73 0.68
CA THR A 154 5.70 -0.60 1.69
C THR A 154 4.38 -1.27 1.28
N LYS A 155 4.10 -1.41 0.00
CA LYS A 155 2.85 -1.98 -0.52
C LYS A 155 3.07 -3.16 -1.48
N GLY A 156 4.28 -3.32 -1.99
CA GLY A 156 4.62 -4.44 -2.88
C GLY A 156 4.69 -5.76 -2.10
N LYS A 157 4.43 -6.85 -2.81
CA LYS A 157 4.46 -8.19 -2.20
C LYS A 157 5.81 -8.90 -2.37
N ASN A 158 6.60 -8.47 -3.33
CA ASN A 158 7.79 -9.22 -3.80
C ASN A 158 9.00 -8.31 -3.98
N PHE A 159 9.46 -7.64 -2.94
CA PHE A 159 10.73 -6.93 -3.00
C PHE A 159 11.84 -7.80 -2.39
N THR A 160 13.03 -7.70 -2.95
CA THR A 160 14.22 -8.42 -2.45
C THR A 160 14.98 -7.57 -1.43
N LYS A 161 15.89 -8.19 -0.71
CA LYS A 161 16.81 -7.48 0.18
C LYS A 161 17.69 -6.49 -0.61
N GLU A 162 18.02 -6.85 -1.83
CA GLU A 162 18.79 -6.00 -2.76
C GLU A 162 17.98 -4.76 -3.16
N ASP A 163 16.69 -4.92 -3.46
CA ASP A 163 15.76 -3.81 -3.78
C ASP A 163 15.65 -2.85 -2.57
N LEU A 164 15.53 -3.41 -1.37
CA LEU A 164 15.46 -2.65 -0.12
C LEU A 164 16.73 -1.81 0.08
N ASN A 165 17.90 -2.42 -0.05
CA ASN A 165 19.20 -1.72 0.11
C ASN A 165 19.40 -0.66 -0.98
N ALA A 166 19.00 -0.95 -2.22
CA ALA A 166 19.06 0.01 -3.32
C ALA A 166 18.14 1.21 -3.03
N THR A 167 16.96 0.96 -2.46
CA THR A 167 16.00 2.01 -2.07
C THR A 167 16.60 2.89 -0.97
N ILE A 168 17.16 2.30 0.09
CA ILE A 168 17.82 3.04 1.19
C ILE A 168 18.95 3.93 0.62
N THR A 169 19.78 3.36 -0.27
CA THR A 169 20.88 4.09 -0.89
C THR A 169 20.37 5.27 -1.73
N ALA A 170 19.30 5.05 -2.52
CA ALA A 170 18.68 6.09 -3.33
C ALA A 170 18.16 7.26 -2.46
N TYR A 171 17.47 6.94 -1.34
CA TYR A 171 16.99 7.94 -0.39
C TYR A 171 18.13 8.74 0.24
N LYS A 172 19.20 8.06 0.69
CA LYS A 172 20.37 8.72 1.27
C LYS A 172 21.01 9.69 0.26
N GLY A 173 21.13 9.25 -0.99
CA GLY A 173 21.63 10.09 -2.08
C GLY A 173 20.74 11.30 -2.35
N ALA A 174 19.44 11.10 -2.39
CA ALA A 174 18.47 12.19 -2.62
C ALA A 174 18.50 13.22 -1.48
N ILE A 175 18.59 12.77 -0.23
CA ILE A 175 18.70 13.65 0.95
C ILE A 175 20.01 14.45 0.88
N ALA A 176 21.13 13.80 0.52
CA ALA A 176 22.44 14.45 0.44
C ALA A 176 22.50 15.53 -0.65
N LYS A 177 21.71 15.39 -1.73
CA LYS A 177 21.62 16.39 -2.82
C LYS A 177 20.88 17.66 -2.38
N GLN A 178 20.06 17.59 -1.32
CA GLN A 178 19.28 18.75 -0.86
C GLN A 178 20.18 19.79 -0.18
N ARG A 179 20.24 21.01 -0.73
CA ARG A 179 21.00 22.12 -0.14
C ARG A 179 20.43 22.55 1.20
N ASN A 180 19.12 22.46 1.36
CA ASN A 180 18.40 22.82 2.59
C ASN A 180 17.77 21.55 3.17
N LYS A 181 18.18 21.19 4.39
CA LYS A 181 17.64 19.99 5.07
C LYS A 181 16.13 20.05 5.26
N ARG A 182 15.53 21.25 5.35
CA ARG A 182 14.08 21.41 5.46
C ARG A 182 13.36 20.86 4.21
N THR A 183 13.95 21.02 3.02
CA THR A 183 13.36 20.47 1.78
C THR A 183 13.46 18.95 1.71
N ALA A 184 14.35 18.34 2.49
CA ALA A 184 14.49 16.87 2.58
C ALA A 184 13.53 16.24 3.61
N PHE A 185 12.70 17.03 4.28
CA PHE A 185 11.83 16.58 5.39
C PHE A 185 11.07 15.28 5.04
N GLN A 186 10.34 15.28 3.93
CA GLN A 186 9.55 14.12 3.51
C GLN A 186 10.42 12.89 3.24
N LEU A 187 11.58 13.10 2.60
CA LEU A 187 12.53 12.02 2.31
C LEU A 187 13.10 11.42 3.60
N ILE A 188 13.33 12.26 4.61
CA ILE A 188 13.83 11.82 5.93
C ILE A 188 12.79 10.92 6.60
N LEU A 189 11.51 11.32 6.61
CA LEU A 189 10.43 10.52 7.18
C LEU A 189 10.32 9.17 6.46
N GLU A 190 10.29 9.18 5.12
CA GLU A 190 10.15 7.97 4.31
C GLU A 190 11.34 7.02 4.51
N LEU A 191 12.58 7.55 4.51
CA LEU A 191 13.77 6.74 4.77
C LEU A 191 13.73 6.11 6.16
N SER A 192 13.38 6.90 7.19
CA SER A 192 13.31 6.41 8.57
C SER A 192 12.25 5.31 8.69
N HIS A 193 11.10 5.47 8.00
CA HIS A 193 10.06 4.45 7.95
C HIS A 193 10.60 3.14 7.33
N ILE A 194 11.27 3.23 6.19
CA ILE A 194 11.86 2.06 5.50
C ILE A 194 12.90 1.38 6.41
N GLU A 195 13.81 2.17 6.99
CA GLU A 195 14.89 1.63 7.83
C GLU A 195 14.34 0.91 9.06
N ALA A 196 13.32 1.49 9.74
CA ALA A 196 12.76 0.91 10.96
C ALA A 196 11.89 -0.31 10.68
N PHE A 197 10.91 -0.19 9.76
CA PHE A 197 9.84 -1.18 9.62
C PHE A 197 10.15 -2.30 8.61
N TYR A 198 11.14 -2.11 7.73
CA TYR A 198 11.45 -3.06 6.66
C TYR A 198 12.90 -3.55 6.64
N ALA A 199 13.84 -2.77 7.21
CA ALA A 199 15.26 -3.09 7.18
C ALA A 199 15.85 -3.48 8.54
N ASP A 200 15.03 -3.51 9.58
CA ASP A 200 15.45 -3.83 10.96
C ASP A 200 16.61 -2.92 11.43
N ARG A 201 16.47 -1.61 11.13
CA ARG A 201 17.46 -0.57 11.46
C ARG A 201 16.83 0.55 12.31
N SER A 202 16.10 0.16 13.36
CA SER A 202 15.38 1.11 14.22
C SER A 202 16.31 2.16 14.85
N ASP A 203 17.51 1.75 15.30
CA ASP A 203 18.50 2.67 15.89
C ASP A 203 18.88 3.78 14.90
N SER A 204 19.13 3.44 13.64
CA SER A 204 19.48 4.42 12.60
C SER A 204 18.32 5.38 12.32
N ALA A 205 17.11 4.85 12.30
CA ALA A 205 15.90 5.65 12.07
C ALA A 205 15.65 6.61 13.24
N ILE A 206 15.79 6.15 14.48
CA ILE A 206 15.65 6.98 15.70
C ILE A 206 16.65 8.14 15.64
N LEU A 207 17.94 7.81 15.44
CA LEU A 207 19.00 8.84 15.36
C LEU A 207 18.68 9.88 14.27
N ARG A 208 18.24 9.44 13.09
CA ARG A 208 17.90 10.34 11.98
C ARG A 208 16.73 11.27 12.32
N LEU A 209 15.70 10.74 12.99
CA LEU A 209 14.53 11.54 13.37
C LEU A 209 14.86 12.52 14.52
N ASP A 210 15.70 12.11 15.47
CA ASP A 210 16.20 13.01 16.51
C ASP A 210 16.98 14.19 15.91
N GLU A 211 17.86 13.89 14.94
CA GLU A 211 18.59 14.94 14.21
C GLU A 211 17.62 15.82 13.40
N ALA A 212 16.57 15.23 12.84
CA ALA A 212 15.57 15.96 12.05
C ALA A 212 14.81 16.99 12.90
N LEU A 213 14.52 16.68 14.17
CA LEU A 213 13.87 17.63 15.10
C LEU A 213 14.68 18.91 15.27
N LEU A 214 15.99 18.86 15.05
CA LEU A 214 16.91 20.00 15.19
C LEU A 214 17.02 20.85 13.91
N ILE A 215 16.37 20.46 12.80
CA ILE A 215 16.43 21.20 11.54
C ILE A 215 15.76 22.57 11.71
N PRO A 216 16.48 23.67 11.44
CA PRO A 216 15.89 25.01 11.58
C PRO A 216 14.77 25.26 10.58
N GLY A 217 13.72 25.92 11.04
CA GLY A 217 12.61 26.38 10.19
C GLY A 217 11.53 25.35 9.90
N LEU A 218 11.56 24.18 10.56
CA LEU A 218 10.42 23.24 10.50
C LEU A 218 9.22 23.87 11.20
N THR A 219 8.04 23.65 10.61
CA THR A 219 6.76 24.05 11.24
C THR A 219 6.45 23.12 12.42
N ASP A 220 5.58 23.57 13.31
CA ASP A 220 5.20 22.75 14.47
C ASP A 220 4.51 21.45 14.05
N ILE A 221 3.71 21.48 12.96
CA ILE A 221 3.09 20.27 12.43
C ILE A 221 4.15 19.28 11.88
N GLN A 222 5.21 19.78 11.23
CA GLN A 222 6.32 18.93 10.76
C GLN A 222 7.07 18.29 11.93
N LYS A 223 7.29 19.05 13.02
CA LYS A 223 7.89 18.49 14.25
C LYS A 223 6.98 17.43 14.87
N ALA A 224 5.67 17.66 14.86
CA ALA A 224 4.68 16.68 15.36
C ALA A 224 4.72 15.40 14.52
N GLU A 225 4.81 15.50 13.20
CA GLU A 225 4.92 14.33 12.31
C GLU A 225 6.19 13.53 12.61
N ILE A 226 7.33 14.20 12.86
CA ILE A 226 8.58 13.52 13.28
C ILE A 226 8.36 12.82 14.62
N LYS A 227 7.77 13.51 15.62
CA LYS A 227 7.52 12.92 16.95
C LYS A 227 6.60 11.70 16.86
N MET A 228 5.55 11.77 16.02
CA MET A 228 4.62 10.65 15.82
C MET A 228 5.35 9.44 15.26
N GLN A 229 6.16 9.63 14.22
CA GLN A 229 6.91 8.53 13.62
C GLN A 229 8.00 8.00 14.56
N LEU A 230 8.68 8.87 15.29
CA LEU A 230 9.69 8.48 16.28
C LEU A 230 9.03 7.62 17.38
N ALA A 231 7.85 8.02 17.85
CA ALA A 231 7.08 7.25 18.82
C ALA A 231 6.69 5.87 18.27
N ASP A 232 6.20 5.81 17.02
CA ASP A 232 5.86 4.52 16.37
C ASP A 232 7.09 3.59 16.32
N ILE A 233 8.28 4.15 16.04
CA ILE A 233 9.53 3.37 15.99
C ILE A 233 9.95 2.92 17.40
N HIS A 234 9.73 3.74 18.43
CA HIS A 234 9.98 3.34 19.83
C HIS A 234 9.06 2.17 20.24
N VAL A 235 7.78 2.16 19.81
CA VAL A 235 6.88 1.02 20.03
C VAL A 235 7.46 -0.25 19.39
N LEU A 236 7.89 -0.14 18.13
CA LEU A 236 8.50 -1.26 17.39
C LEU A 236 9.75 -1.79 18.11
N HIS A 237 10.60 -0.88 18.56
CA HIS A 237 11.87 -1.20 19.25
C HIS A 237 11.63 -1.82 20.64
N GLY A 238 10.54 -1.41 21.31
CA GLY A 238 10.18 -1.92 22.64
C GLY A 238 10.18 -0.86 23.74
N ASP A 239 10.52 0.38 23.40
CA ASP A 239 10.61 1.50 24.34
C ASP A 239 9.26 2.22 24.44
N ILE A 240 8.22 1.50 24.88
CA ILE A 240 6.83 1.98 24.83
C ILE A 240 6.62 3.26 25.66
N TRP A 241 7.38 3.47 26.72
CA TRP A 241 7.25 4.67 27.55
C TRP A 241 7.89 5.91 26.91
N GLU A 242 8.97 5.73 26.11
CA GLU A 242 9.50 6.81 25.28
C GLU A 242 8.47 7.21 24.22
N ALA A 243 7.81 6.21 23.62
CA ALA A 243 6.71 6.46 22.67
C ALA A 243 5.58 7.27 23.34
N SER A 244 5.17 6.86 24.56
CA SER A 244 4.12 7.54 25.33
C SER A 244 4.43 9.01 25.52
N LEU A 245 5.66 9.34 25.92
CA LEU A 245 6.09 10.74 26.14
C LEU A 245 5.95 11.57 24.87
N LEU A 246 6.35 11.01 23.72
CA LEU A 246 6.26 11.70 22.43
C LEU A 246 4.80 11.91 22.00
N TYR A 247 3.96 10.87 22.14
CA TYR A 247 2.52 10.99 21.84
C TYR A 247 1.86 12.04 22.73
N MET A 248 2.18 12.08 24.03
CA MET A 248 1.64 13.07 24.97
C MET A 248 2.02 14.51 24.58
N GLN A 249 3.26 14.72 24.10
CA GLN A 249 3.69 16.03 23.61
C GLN A 249 2.84 16.47 22.42
N VAL A 250 2.65 15.58 21.43
CA VAL A 250 1.84 15.89 20.23
C VAL A 250 0.37 16.12 20.61
N GLU A 251 -0.20 15.26 21.47
CA GLU A 251 -1.57 15.40 21.97
C GLU A 251 -1.78 16.77 22.63
N SER A 252 -0.87 17.17 23.50
CA SER A 252 -0.96 18.42 24.24
C SER A 252 -0.88 19.65 23.31
N GLU A 253 0.04 19.60 22.34
CA GLU A 253 0.30 20.70 21.40
C GLU A 253 -0.82 20.84 20.35
N PHE A 254 -1.43 19.72 19.93
CA PHE A 254 -2.43 19.66 18.86
C PHE A 254 -3.77 19.10 19.34
N LYS A 255 -4.21 19.48 20.53
CA LYS A 255 -5.37 18.93 21.26
C LYS A 255 -6.65 18.83 20.43
N TYR A 256 -6.88 19.77 19.52
CA TYR A 256 -8.14 19.86 18.74
C TYR A 256 -7.96 19.46 17.27
N GLU A 257 -6.82 18.95 16.91
CA GLU A 257 -6.46 18.60 15.53
C GLU A 257 -6.36 17.08 15.37
N THR A 258 -6.50 16.62 14.14
CA THR A 258 -6.49 15.18 13.82
C THR A 258 -5.21 14.49 14.33
N ILE A 259 -4.04 15.14 14.17
CA ILE A 259 -2.75 14.56 14.61
C ILE A 259 -2.71 14.40 16.15
N GLY A 260 -3.31 15.33 16.87
CA GLY A 260 -3.40 15.24 18.35
C GLY A 260 -4.36 14.13 18.77
N HIS A 261 -5.48 13.98 18.09
CA HIS A 261 -6.42 12.86 18.35
C HIS A 261 -5.76 11.52 18.03
N GLU A 262 -4.97 11.43 16.94
CA GLU A 262 -4.20 10.24 16.59
C GLU A 262 -3.17 9.92 17.67
N ALA A 263 -2.44 10.94 18.14
CA ALA A 263 -1.46 10.79 19.22
C ALA A 263 -2.13 10.28 20.50
N LYS A 264 -3.29 10.84 20.88
CA LYS A 264 -4.07 10.39 22.03
C LYS A 264 -4.50 8.92 21.88
N PHE A 265 -4.97 8.51 20.70
CA PHE A 265 -5.35 7.12 20.44
C PHE A 265 -4.15 6.17 20.59
N LYS A 266 -3.01 6.55 19.98
CA LYS A 266 -1.78 5.74 20.06
C LYS A 266 -1.27 5.65 21.50
N ASN A 267 -1.38 6.75 22.26
CA ASN A 267 -1.01 6.76 23.69
C ASN A 267 -1.95 5.86 24.52
N ALA A 268 -3.27 5.88 24.26
CA ALA A 268 -4.21 4.97 24.91
C ALA A 268 -3.85 3.50 24.64
N ARG A 269 -3.31 3.18 23.45
CA ARG A 269 -2.82 1.84 23.12
C ARG A 269 -1.59 1.45 23.96
N ILE A 270 -0.71 2.40 24.31
CA ILE A 270 0.43 2.12 25.20
C ILE A 270 -0.09 1.64 26.56
N PHE A 271 -1.06 2.36 27.14
CA PHE A 271 -1.65 1.97 28.43
C PHE A 271 -2.38 0.62 28.33
N TYR A 272 -3.06 0.36 27.23
CA TYR A 272 -3.69 -0.95 26.97
C TYR A 272 -2.62 -2.05 26.93
N TYR A 273 -1.49 -1.86 26.25
CA TYR A 273 -0.38 -2.82 26.17
C TYR A 273 0.23 -3.12 27.56
N ASP A 274 0.25 -2.10 28.43
CA ASP A 274 0.80 -2.21 29.78
C ASP A 274 -0.21 -2.81 30.78
N GLY A 275 -1.46 -3.05 30.35
CA GLY A 275 -2.51 -3.61 31.19
C GLY A 275 -3.28 -2.58 32.01
N GLU A 276 -3.05 -1.29 31.79
CA GLU A 276 -3.76 -0.19 32.45
C GLU A 276 -5.09 0.08 31.74
N PHE A 277 -5.97 -0.94 31.76
CA PHE A 277 -7.21 -0.97 30.98
C PHE A 277 -8.18 0.16 31.32
N ASP A 278 -8.34 0.48 32.60
CA ASP A 278 -9.24 1.56 33.04
C ASP A 278 -8.74 2.92 32.54
N PHE A 279 -7.43 3.15 32.59
CA PHE A 279 -6.84 4.39 32.08
C PHE A 279 -7.00 4.47 30.55
N ALA A 280 -6.67 3.39 29.84
CA ALA A 280 -6.88 3.31 28.38
C ALA A 280 -8.33 3.62 28.03
N GLN A 281 -9.30 3.04 28.75
CA GLN A 281 -10.74 3.24 28.53
C GLN A 281 -11.15 4.70 28.71
N SER A 282 -10.59 5.38 29.73
CA SER A 282 -10.87 6.81 29.96
C SER A 282 -10.39 7.67 28.79
N GLN A 283 -9.22 7.38 28.23
CA GLN A 283 -8.68 8.10 27.08
C GLN A 283 -9.51 7.83 25.81
N LEU A 284 -9.90 6.56 25.58
CA LEU A 284 -10.68 6.14 24.41
C LEU A 284 -12.08 6.76 24.41
N SER A 285 -12.69 6.97 25.58
CA SER A 285 -14.04 7.54 25.69
C SER A 285 -14.12 8.94 25.08
N VAL A 286 -13.07 9.75 25.25
CA VAL A 286 -13.00 11.11 24.71
C VAL A 286 -12.90 11.07 23.18
N LEU A 287 -12.25 10.06 22.61
CA LEU A 287 -12.00 9.95 21.17
C LEU A 287 -13.22 9.49 20.36
N LYS A 288 -14.27 8.96 21.01
CA LYS A 288 -15.51 8.56 20.33
C LYS A 288 -16.18 9.75 19.61
N GLU A 289 -15.88 10.99 20.05
CA GLU A 289 -16.39 12.22 19.47
C GLU A 289 -15.37 12.91 18.53
N SER A 290 -14.28 12.21 18.18
CA SER A 290 -13.26 12.77 17.28
C SER A 290 -13.85 13.17 15.92
N THR A 291 -13.35 14.26 15.35
CA THR A 291 -13.73 14.74 14.01
C THR A 291 -13.29 13.75 12.92
N SER A 292 -12.23 12.97 13.18
CA SER A 292 -11.81 11.88 12.27
C SER A 292 -12.65 10.64 12.58
N LYS A 293 -13.50 10.23 11.63
CA LYS A 293 -14.30 9.00 11.74
C LYS A 293 -13.45 7.75 11.91
N LEU A 294 -12.27 7.73 11.29
CA LEU A 294 -11.36 6.59 11.40
C LEU A 294 -10.86 6.44 12.85
N ILE A 295 -10.36 7.52 13.43
CA ILE A 295 -9.87 7.53 14.83
C ILE A 295 -11.01 7.18 15.80
N ALA A 296 -12.20 7.75 15.59
CA ALA A 296 -13.37 7.48 16.42
C ALA A 296 -13.77 5.98 16.36
N ASN A 297 -13.75 5.39 15.16
CA ASN A 297 -14.06 3.96 14.97
C ASN A 297 -12.99 3.06 15.62
N ASP A 298 -11.72 3.39 15.47
CA ASP A 298 -10.63 2.60 16.06
C ASP A 298 -10.65 2.71 17.59
N ALA A 299 -10.94 3.89 18.13
CA ALA A 299 -11.12 4.10 19.58
C ALA A 299 -12.32 3.28 20.10
N LEU A 300 -13.43 3.28 19.34
CA LEU A 300 -14.62 2.49 19.71
C LEU A 300 -14.31 1.00 19.70
N LYS A 301 -13.63 0.48 18.66
CA LYS A 301 -13.25 -0.94 18.57
C LYS A 301 -12.40 -1.38 19.77
N LEU A 302 -11.37 -0.60 20.11
CA LEU A 302 -10.49 -0.94 21.24
C LEU A 302 -11.26 -0.83 22.58
N SER A 303 -12.11 0.19 22.71
CA SER A 303 -12.98 0.36 23.89
C SER A 303 -13.90 -0.84 24.09
N LEU A 304 -14.55 -1.31 23.01
CA LEU A 304 -15.43 -2.49 23.05
C LEU A 304 -14.62 -3.76 23.38
N LEU A 305 -13.47 -3.94 22.77
CA LEU A 305 -12.59 -5.09 23.08
C LEU A 305 -12.30 -5.15 24.59
N ILE A 306 -11.94 -4.03 25.20
CA ILE A 306 -11.66 -3.96 26.63
C ILE A 306 -12.96 -4.24 27.43
N THR A 307 -14.06 -3.56 27.11
CA THR A 307 -15.32 -3.68 27.87
C THR A 307 -15.87 -5.11 27.82
N ASP A 308 -15.88 -5.72 26.65
CA ASP A 308 -16.50 -7.03 26.45
C ASP A 308 -15.66 -8.16 27.05
N ASN A 309 -14.33 -7.99 27.12
CA ASN A 309 -13.44 -9.07 27.54
C ASN A 309 -12.79 -8.87 28.90
N PHE A 310 -12.85 -7.67 29.46
CA PHE A 310 -12.33 -7.39 30.81
C PHE A 310 -13.42 -6.92 31.77
N GLY A 311 -14.36 -6.11 31.29
CA GLY A 311 -15.40 -5.52 32.11
C GLY A 311 -16.40 -6.51 32.71
N LEU A 312 -16.61 -7.68 32.08
CA LEU A 312 -17.63 -8.66 32.48
C LEU A 312 -17.09 -9.75 33.43
N ASP A 313 -15.94 -10.34 33.14
CA ASP A 313 -15.40 -11.41 33.98
C ASP A 313 -14.12 -11.03 34.73
N SER A 314 -13.54 -9.87 34.40
CA SER A 314 -12.38 -9.31 35.09
C SER A 314 -11.15 -10.25 35.09
N ASN A 315 -11.02 -11.12 34.09
CA ASN A 315 -9.86 -12.00 33.99
C ASN A 315 -8.67 -11.19 33.48
N TYR A 316 -8.01 -10.53 34.41
CA TYR A 316 -6.87 -9.64 34.13
C TYR A 316 -5.78 -10.37 33.34
N GLN A 317 -5.46 -11.62 33.70
CA GLN A 317 -4.36 -12.36 33.09
C GLN A 317 -4.63 -12.65 31.61
N ALA A 318 -5.83 -13.09 31.27
CA ALA A 318 -6.19 -13.37 29.86
C ALA A 318 -6.12 -12.09 29.02
N MET A 319 -6.70 -10.99 29.54
CA MET A 319 -6.71 -9.71 28.84
C MET A 319 -5.29 -9.13 28.71
N MET A 320 -4.46 -9.29 29.76
CA MET A 320 -3.06 -8.86 29.74
C MET A 320 -2.26 -9.61 28.68
N TRP A 321 -2.40 -10.94 28.60
CA TRP A 321 -1.74 -11.74 27.57
C TRP A 321 -2.18 -11.31 26.16
N PHE A 322 -3.46 -11.00 26.00
CA PHE A 322 -3.99 -10.54 24.71
C PHE A 322 -3.38 -9.19 24.32
N ALA A 323 -3.35 -8.23 25.24
CA ALA A 323 -2.76 -6.90 25.01
C ALA A 323 -1.25 -7.00 24.68
N GLN A 324 -0.53 -7.86 25.41
CA GLN A 324 0.89 -8.11 25.14
C GLN A 324 1.09 -8.84 23.80
N GLY A 325 0.16 -9.73 23.42
CA GLY A 325 0.16 -10.36 22.10
C GLY A 325 0.01 -9.32 20.98
N ASP A 326 -0.89 -8.36 21.18
CA ASP A 326 -1.07 -7.23 20.24
C ASP A 326 0.22 -6.41 20.12
N LEU A 327 0.88 -6.10 21.24
CA LEU A 327 2.16 -5.37 21.23
C LEU A 327 3.23 -6.15 20.45
N LEU A 328 3.35 -7.46 20.70
CA LEU A 328 4.32 -8.30 19.98
C LEU A 328 4.04 -8.32 18.46
N ILE A 329 2.78 -8.29 18.04
CA ILE A 329 2.40 -8.17 16.62
C ILE A 329 2.89 -6.82 16.05
N GLU A 330 2.69 -5.72 16.78
CA GLU A 330 3.16 -4.39 16.37
C GLU A 330 4.70 -4.35 16.27
N GLN A 331 5.38 -5.13 17.11
CA GLN A 331 6.85 -5.28 17.11
C GLN A 331 7.36 -6.30 16.08
N HIS A 332 6.49 -6.85 15.24
CA HIS A 332 6.79 -7.88 14.24
C HIS A 332 7.36 -9.19 14.85
N LYS A 333 7.11 -9.44 16.13
CA LYS A 333 7.54 -10.65 16.87
C LYS A 333 6.43 -11.70 16.82
N PHE A 334 6.03 -12.10 15.60
CA PHE A 334 4.83 -12.90 15.35
C PHE A 334 4.82 -14.26 16.06
N GLU A 335 5.96 -14.96 16.10
CA GLU A 335 6.05 -16.28 16.76
C GLU A 335 5.77 -16.18 18.27
N LEU A 336 6.35 -15.15 18.90
CA LEU A 336 6.13 -14.90 20.33
C LEU A 336 4.68 -14.48 20.60
N ALA A 337 4.15 -13.63 19.72
CA ALA A 337 2.74 -13.19 19.81
C ALA A 337 1.80 -14.40 19.76
N PHE A 338 2.00 -15.32 18.81
CA PHE A 338 1.12 -16.47 18.64
C PHE A 338 1.20 -17.42 19.84
N LYS A 339 2.39 -17.70 20.37
CA LYS A 339 2.55 -18.52 21.58
C LYS A 339 1.79 -17.90 22.76
N LEU A 340 1.90 -16.58 22.92
CA LEU A 340 1.21 -15.89 24.03
C LEU A 340 -0.31 -15.92 23.85
N LEU A 341 -0.79 -15.68 22.64
CA LEU A 341 -2.22 -15.71 22.31
C LEU A 341 -2.79 -17.14 22.48
N ASP A 342 -2.02 -18.20 22.09
CA ASP A 342 -2.44 -19.59 22.27
C ASP A 342 -2.57 -19.94 23.75
N SER A 343 -1.68 -19.42 24.62
CA SER A 343 -1.78 -19.62 26.06
C SER A 343 -3.14 -19.21 26.63
N ILE A 344 -3.80 -18.19 26.02
CA ILE A 344 -5.15 -17.76 26.46
C ILE A 344 -6.14 -18.91 26.27
N THR A 345 -6.19 -19.50 25.09
CA THR A 345 -7.16 -20.57 24.78
C THR A 345 -6.80 -21.88 25.46
N GLU A 346 -5.51 -22.13 25.75
CA GLU A 346 -5.07 -23.31 26.48
C GLU A 346 -5.44 -23.25 27.97
N VAL A 347 -5.21 -22.09 28.59
CA VAL A 347 -5.43 -21.93 30.06
C VAL A 347 -6.90 -21.56 30.36
N TYR A 348 -7.53 -20.79 29.45
CA TYR A 348 -8.90 -20.30 29.61
C TYR A 348 -9.74 -20.69 28.38
N PRO A 349 -10.03 -21.98 28.15
CA PRO A 349 -10.64 -22.46 26.90
C PRO A 349 -12.05 -21.94 26.61
N TYR A 350 -12.73 -21.36 27.60
CA TYR A 350 -14.08 -20.79 27.44
C TYR A 350 -14.09 -19.27 27.55
N HIS A 351 -12.93 -18.62 27.53
CA HIS A 351 -12.84 -17.15 27.58
C HIS A 351 -13.33 -16.53 26.28
N GLN A 352 -14.05 -15.43 26.38
CA GLN A 352 -14.59 -14.71 25.20
C GLN A 352 -13.51 -14.26 24.21
N LEU A 353 -12.27 -14.06 24.68
CA LEU A 353 -11.13 -13.71 23.82
C LEU A 353 -10.78 -14.78 22.78
N GLY A 354 -11.32 -16.00 22.85
CA GLY A 354 -11.02 -17.05 21.87
C GLY A 354 -11.24 -16.62 20.41
N ASP A 355 -12.37 -15.99 20.15
CA ASP A 355 -12.70 -15.48 18.81
C ASP A 355 -11.75 -14.35 18.39
N GLU A 356 -11.42 -13.45 19.33
CA GLU A 356 -10.50 -12.35 19.09
C GLU A 356 -9.07 -12.85 18.82
N VAL A 357 -8.63 -13.91 19.49
CA VAL A 357 -7.33 -14.56 19.26
C VAL A 357 -7.24 -15.04 17.80
N LEU A 358 -8.27 -15.75 17.32
CA LEU A 358 -8.30 -16.25 15.93
C LEU A 358 -8.27 -15.10 14.93
N LEU A 359 -9.08 -14.07 15.17
CA LEU A 359 -9.13 -12.87 14.30
C LEU A 359 -7.76 -12.15 14.27
N ARG A 360 -7.12 -12.02 15.45
CA ARG A 360 -5.83 -11.35 15.56
C ARG A 360 -4.73 -12.12 14.81
N LYS A 361 -4.73 -13.46 14.95
CA LYS A 361 -3.78 -14.33 14.23
C LYS A 361 -4.01 -14.28 12.72
N ALA A 362 -5.27 -14.29 12.28
CA ALA A 362 -5.61 -14.17 10.85
C ALA A 362 -5.07 -12.85 10.27
N ASN A 363 -5.32 -11.73 10.98
CA ASN A 363 -4.86 -10.41 10.54
C ASN A 363 -3.33 -10.33 10.49
N ALA A 364 -2.64 -10.93 11.45
CA ALA A 364 -1.17 -10.99 11.48
C ALA A 364 -0.65 -11.80 10.27
N MET A 365 -1.29 -12.93 9.94
CA MET A 365 -0.93 -13.74 8.76
C MET A 365 -1.15 -12.97 7.46
N LEU A 366 -2.23 -12.16 7.35
CA LEU A 366 -2.46 -11.29 6.20
C LEU A 366 -1.31 -10.26 6.04
N LYS A 367 -0.87 -9.67 7.16
CA LYS A 367 0.28 -8.74 7.16
C LYS A 367 1.57 -9.42 6.69
N MET A 368 1.75 -10.70 7.04
CA MET A 368 2.91 -11.52 6.63
C MET A 368 2.80 -12.02 5.19
N GLY A 369 1.63 -11.88 4.54
CA GLY A 369 1.38 -12.38 3.19
C GLY A 369 1.02 -13.86 3.13
N ASP A 370 0.80 -14.51 4.28
CA ASP A 370 0.42 -15.94 4.32
C ASP A 370 -1.11 -16.09 4.29
N TRP A 371 -1.65 -15.96 3.07
CA TRP A 371 -3.10 -16.01 2.82
C TRP A 371 -3.73 -17.35 3.19
N GLN A 372 -2.96 -18.45 3.08
CA GLN A 372 -3.47 -19.79 3.39
C GLN A 372 -3.68 -19.96 4.89
N LYS A 373 -2.71 -19.57 5.72
CA LYS A 373 -2.86 -19.61 7.17
C LYS A 373 -3.92 -18.62 7.65
N ALA A 374 -3.96 -17.42 7.06
CA ALA A 374 -5.00 -16.44 7.40
C ALA A 374 -6.39 -17.01 7.15
N LYS A 375 -6.59 -17.64 5.98
CA LYS A 375 -7.85 -18.31 5.62
C LYS A 375 -8.21 -19.40 6.64
N SER A 376 -7.24 -20.23 7.02
CA SER A 376 -7.46 -21.32 8.00
C SER A 376 -7.99 -20.77 9.34
N PHE A 377 -7.37 -19.70 9.87
CA PHE A 377 -7.84 -19.07 11.12
C PHE A 377 -9.25 -18.47 10.97
N LEU A 378 -9.55 -17.86 9.82
CA LEU A 378 -10.89 -17.31 9.56
C LEU A 378 -11.94 -18.42 9.43
N GLU A 379 -11.62 -19.53 8.82
CA GLU A 379 -12.51 -20.71 8.73
C GLU A 379 -12.76 -21.30 10.12
N GLU A 380 -11.74 -21.38 10.95
CA GLU A 380 -11.88 -21.81 12.35
C GLU A 380 -12.80 -20.86 13.11
N LEU A 381 -12.61 -19.58 12.99
CA LEU A 381 -13.46 -18.55 13.60
C LEU A 381 -14.92 -18.69 13.13
N LEU A 382 -15.13 -18.89 11.91
CA LEU A 382 -16.49 -19.14 11.38
C LEU A 382 -17.13 -20.42 11.94
N UNK A 383 -16.37 -21.23 12.14
CA UNK A 383 -16.85 -22.45 12.68
C UNK A 383 -17.14 -22.34 14.14
N UNK A 384 -16.37 -21.49 14.84
CA UNK A 384 -16.62 -21.19 16.15
C UNK A 384 -17.81 -20.32 16.34
N UNK A 385 -18.03 -19.51 15.41
CA UNK A 385 -19.18 -18.66 15.45
C UNK A 385 -20.45 -19.34 15.03
N UNK A 386 -20.38 -20.29 14.22
CA UNK A 386 -21.48 -21.09 13.83
C UNK A 386 -21.85 -22.05 14.93
N UNK A 387 -21.03 -22.47 15.62
CA UNK A 387 -21.26 -23.30 16.73
C UNK A 387 -21.81 -22.55 17.90
N UNK A 388 -21.45 -21.41 17.97
CA UNK A 388 -21.99 -20.55 18.94
C UNK A 388 -23.36 -20.04 18.63
N UNK A 389 -23.56 -19.94 17.58
CA UNK A 389 -24.86 -19.56 17.13
C UNK A 389 -25.82 -20.70 17.14
N UNK A 390 -25.46 -21.66 16.98
CA UNK A 390 -26.23 -22.83 17.10
C UNK A 390 -26.51 -23.23 18.55
N UNK A 391 -25.71 -22.88 19.15
CA UNK A 391 -25.91 -23.10 20.57
C UNK A 391 -26.81 -22.09 21.23
N UNK A 392 -26.78 -21.16 20.67
CA UNK A 392 -27.70 -20.15 21.12
C UNK A 392 -29.10 -20.45 20.68
N THR A 393 -29.40 -21.04 19.66
CA THR A 393 -30.73 -21.46 19.19
C THR A 393 -31.30 -22.66 19.99
N PHE A 394 -30.45 -23.48 20.45
CA PHE A 394 -30.90 -24.62 21.28
C PHE A 394 -31.29 -24.21 22.74
N LYS A 395 -30.86 -23.06 23.20
CA LYS A 395 -31.23 -22.56 24.54
C LYS A 395 -32.59 -21.83 24.56
N VAL A 396 -33.19 -21.58 23.41
CA VAL A 396 -34.49 -20.88 23.30
C VAL A 396 -35.63 -21.87 22.97
N LEU A 397 -35.32 -23.18 22.80
CA LEU A 397 -36.28 -24.27 22.69
C LEU A 397 -36.30 -25.08 23.97
#